data_a3418cea856396f126831a5e2b52f0a4
#
_entry.id   a3418cea856396f126831a5e2b52f0a4
#
_cell.length_a   1.000
_cell.length_b   1.000
_cell.length_c   1.000
_cell.angle_alpha   90.00
_cell.angle_beta   90.00
_cell.angle_gamma   90.00
#
_symmetry.space_group_name_H-M   'P 1'
#
loop_
_entity.id
_entity.type
_entity.pdbx_description
1 polymer ?
#
loop_
_entity_poly.entity_id
_entity_poly.type
_entity_poly.pdbx_seq_one_letter_code
_entity_poly.pdbx_strand_id
1 'polypeptide(L)'
;RVETGNIPGFKKKVMLISATPMNNTPADLYNEILLFQDPRCCTIDGVPNLTSFFSPLIVEFKKLKKNPNYDLHKFKELAEKVRDRVIKPITVRRTRTDIESIPRYNKDIQDFPKVAAPEMKTYEMNDRIADIFEKSMSILVKDLTYARYQAIAYLNPEKSEGLYDNAQLISRSLASIRKNGLVKRLESSFYAFKTSIGRFRDANQYMINMFENDRVFIAPDLDINHLYDLGLNDDEIEERLQLKAEENPKNAVFKAEDFDPTFIQMLRADQQILEAMCADWEMVDVEGDDDSKFAKFEYLQS
;
A
#
# COMPACT_ATOMS: atom_id res chain seq x y z
N ARG A 1 -5.16 -5.17 -20.00
CA ARG A 1 -5.36 -4.91 -21.45
C ARG A 1 -6.86 -4.93 -21.70
N VAL A 2 -7.47 -3.81 -21.99
CA VAL A 2 -8.86 -3.79 -22.47
C VAL A 2 -8.82 -4.44 -23.86
N GLU A 3 -9.29 -5.69 -23.97
CA GLU A 3 -9.49 -6.30 -25.27
C GLU A 3 -10.49 -5.46 -26.03
N THR A 4 -9.98 -4.71 -26.99
CA THR A 4 -10.83 -3.99 -27.91
C THR A 4 -11.39 -5.00 -28.90
N GLY A 5 -12.61 -5.48 -28.65
CA GLY A 5 -13.36 -6.13 -29.70
C GLY A 5 -13.35 -5.22 -30.94
N ASN A 6 -12.74 -5.66 -32.02
CA ASN A 6 -12.67 -4.92 -33.27
C ASN A 6 -14.09 -4.78 -33.84
N ILE A 7 -14.77 -3.68 -33.51
CA ILE A 7 -15.91 -3.23 -34.28
C ILE A 7 -15.35 -2.32 -35.39
N PRO A 8 -15.40 -2.72 -36.66
CA PRO A 8 -14.88 -1.92 -37.75
C PRO A 8 -15.51 -0.53 -37.75
N GLY A 9 -14.70 0.52 -37.73
CA GLY A 9 -15.14 1.91 -37.81
C GLY A 9 -15.24 2.67 -36.49
N PHE A 10 -15.11 2.03 -35.31
CA PHE A 10 -15.14 2.71 -34.02
C PHE A 10 -13.75 2.75 -33.37
N LYS A 11 -13.16 3.95 -33.27
CA LYS A 11 -11.97 4.19 -32.44
C LYS A 11 -12.45 4.57 -31.04
N LYS A 12 -12.10 3.76 -30.01
CA LYS A 12 -12.34 4.09 -28.61
C LYS A 12 -11.48 5.29 -28.22
N LYS A 13 -12.06 6.26 -27.54
CA LYS A 13 -11.36 7.37 -26.89
C LYS A 13 -11.27 7.06 -25.40
N VAL A 14 -10.10 7.27 -24.81
CA VAL A 14 -9.86 7.11 -23.36
C VAL A 14 -9.62 8.48 -22.76
N MET A 15 -10.32 8.79 -21.68
CA MET A 15 -10.10 9.98 -20.85
C MET A 15 -9.79 9.52 -19.45
N LEU A 16 -8.62 9.89 -18.94
CA LEU A 16 -8.23 9.65 -17.55
C LEU A 16 -8.37 10.96 -16.78
N ILE A 17 -8.97 10.89 -15.60
CA ILE A 17 -9.13 12.04 -14.70
C ILE A 17 -8.30 11.75 -13.47
N SER A 18 -7.28 12.58 -13.22
CA SER A 18 -6.39 12.46 -12.08
C SER A 18 -5.93 13.84 -11.61
N ALA A 19 -5.78 14.03 -10.31
CA ALA A 19 -5.15 15.22 -9.76
C ALA A 19 -3.61 15.14 -9.85
N THR A 20 -3.05 13.95 -9.82
CA THR A 20 -1.61 13.66 -9.75
C THR A 20 -1.25 12.47 -10.64
N PRO A 21 -1.08 12.66 -11.96
CA PRO A 21 -0.79 11.55 -12.89
C PRO A 21 0.59 10.90 -12.65
N MET A 22 1.49 11.58 -11.98
CA MET A 22 2.78 11.04 -11.54
C MET A 22 2.89 11.17 -10.02
N ASN A 23 2.76 10.06 -9.32
CA ASN A 23 2.76 10.05 -7.86
C ASN A 23 4.17 9.92 -7.28
N ASN A 24 4.92 8.90 -7.68
CA ASN A 24 6.24 8.60 -7.11
C ASN A 24 7.38 8.59 -8.14
N THR A 25 7.12 8.13 -9.34
CA THR A 25 8.13 7.90 -10.37
C THR A 25 7.58 8.14 -11.79
N PRO A 26 8.44 8.40 -12.79
CA PRO A 26 8.01 8.43 -14.19
C PRO A 26 7.38 7.11 -14.69
N ALA A 27 7.62 5.99 -13.98
CA ALA A 27 7.01 4.71 -14.32
C ALA A 27 5.48 4.72 -14.09
N ASP A 28 4.99 5.50 -13.13
CA ASP A 28 3.56 5.59 -12.84
C ASP A 28 2.82 6.15 -14.07
N LEU A 29 3.33 7.27 -14.61
CA LEU A 29 2.78 7.88 -15.82
C LEU A 29 2.93 6.96 -17.05
N TYR A 30 4.07 6.26 -17.17
CA TYR A 30 4.27 5.28 -18.24
C TYR A 30 3.20 4.19 -18.20
N ASN A 31 2.92 3.64 -17.02
CA ASN A 31 1.90 2.61 -16.83
C ASN A 31 0.49 3.12 -17.12
N GLU A 32 0.16 4.36 -16.74
CA GLU A 32 -1.13 4.99 -17.07
C GLU A 32 -1.30 5.12 -18.59
N ILE A 33 -0.25 5.56 -19.30
CA ILE A 33 -0.30 5.73 -20.77
C ILE A 33 -0.45 4.38 -21.48
N LEU A 34 0.13 3.31 -20.95
CA LEU A 34 0.00 1.96 -21.50
C LEU A 34 -1.44 1.42 -21.46
N LEU A 35 -2.35 2.03 -20.73
CA LEU A 35 -3.77 1.66 -20.74
C LEU A 35 -4.42 1.95 -22.10
N PHE A 36 -3.91 2.91 -22.87
CA PHE A 36 -4.52 3.38 -24.12
C PHE A 36 -3.53 3.58 -25.28
N GLN A 37 -2.23 3.42 -25.07
CA GLN A 37 -1.19 3.53 -26.09
C GLN A 37 -0.37 2.24 -26.21
N ASP A 38 0.05 1.93 -27.43
CA ASP A 38 1.01 0.85 -27.66
C ASP A 38 2.41 1.31 -27.26
N PRO A 39 3.18 0.51 -26.50
CA PRO A 39 4.50 0.90 -26.04
C PRO A 39 5.53 1.11 -27.14
N ARG A 40 5.37 0.47 -28.32
CA ARG A 40 6.31 0.52 -29.43
C ARG A 40 5.81 1.37 -30.60
N CYS A 41 4.51 1.62 -30.68
CA CYS A 41 3.86 2.38 -31.74
C CYS A 41 2.88 3.38 -31.14
N CYS A 42 3.43 4.43 -30.49
CA CYS A 42 2.65 5.45 -29.80
C CYS A 42 2.22 6.57 -30.74
N THR A 43 1.02 7.12 -30.53
CA THR A 43 0.49 8.25 -31.31
C THR A 43 0.76 9.62 -30.70
N ILE A 44 1.56 9.70 -29.63
CA ILE A 44 1.99 10.96 -29.01
C ILE A 44 3.07 11.60 -29.87
N ASP A 45 2.84 12.85 -30.32
CA ASP A 45 3.77 13.58 -31.15
C ASP A 45 5.17 13.69 -30.51
N GLY A 46 6.19 13.31 -31.27
CA GLY A 46 7.58 13.34 -30.82
C GLY A 46 8.01 12.19 -29.89
N VAL A 47 7.11 11.23 -29.60
CA VAL A 47 7.40 10.04 -28.78
C VAL A 47 6.82 8.77 -29.43
N PRO A 48 7.35 8.34 -30.58
CA PRO A 48 6.78 7.18 -31.31
C PRO A 48 6.98 5.86 -30.55
N ASN A 49 7.94 5.78 -29.64
CA ASN A 49 8.22 4.60 -28.82
C ASN A 49 8.33 4.98 -27.35
N LEU A 50 7.29 4.68 -26.60
CA LEU A 50 7.20 4.97 -25.14
C LEU A 50 8.26 4.22 -24.35
N THR A 51 8.51 2.96 -24.68
CA THR A 51 9.51 2.17 -23.97
C THR A 51 10.91 2.78 -24.09
N SER A 52 11.30 3.14 -25.30
CA SER A 52 12.61 3.77 -25.54
C SER A 52 12.72 5.16 -24.88
N PHE A 53 11.63 5.87 -24.74
CA PHE A 53 11.62 7.17 -24.07
C PHE A 53 11.68 7.03 -22.54
N PHE A 54 10.84 6.17 -21.95
CA PHE A 54 10.71 6.07 -20.49
C PHE A 54 11.78 5.22 -19.81
N SER A 55 12.30 4.16 -20.45
CA SER A 55 13.26 3.26 -19.82
C SER A 55 14.52 3.97 -19.28
N PRO A 56 15.23 4.81 -20.07
CA PRO A 56 16.38 5.53 -19.56
C PRO A 56 16.01 6.54 -18.46
N LEU A 57 14.87 7.21 -18.58
CA LEU A 57 14.39 8.18 -17.57
C LEU A 57 14.09 7.51 -16.23
N ILE A 58 13.45 6.33 -16.24
CA ILE A 58 13.15 5.56 -15.03
C ILE A 58 14.43 5.11 -14.34
N VAL A 59 15.42 4.65 -15.11
CA VAL A 59 16.73 4.23 -14.57
C VAL A 59 17.45 5.41 -13.94
N GLU A 60 17.50 6.54 -14.62
CA GLU A 60 18.18 7.75 -14.15
C GLU A 60 17.49 8.32 -12.91
N PHE A 61 16.15 8.39 -12.90
CA PHE A 61 15.36 8.79 -11.75
C PHE A 61 15.63 7.93 -10.51
N LYS A 62 15.69 6.60 -10.69
CA LYS A 62 16.02 5.66 -9.61
C LYS A 62 17.45 5.87 -9.08
N LYS A 63 18.42 6.17 -9.96
CA LYS A 63 19.79 6.48 -9.54
C LYS A 63 19.86 7.76 -8.73
N LEU A 64 19.19 8.82 -9.19
CA LEU A 64 19.13 10.10 -8.48
C LEU A 64 18.47 9.94 -7.10
N LYS A 65 17.35 9.21 -7.01
CA LYS A 65 16.63 9.01 -5.76
C LYS A 65 17.42 8.20 -4.71
N LYS A 66 18.36 7.36 -5.12
CA LYS A 66 19.23 6.60 -4.21
C LYS A 66 20.36 7.43 -3.59
N ASN A 67 20.68 8.59 -4.15
CA ASN A 67 21.72 9.46 -3.64
C ASN A 67 21.13 10.45 -2.63
N PRO A 68 21.54 10.45 -1.34
CA PRO A 68 21.07 11.41 -0.35
C PRO A 68 21.28 12.86 -0.73
N ASN A 69 22.35 13.15 -1.51
CA ASN A 69 22.71 14.46 -2.02
C ASN A 69 22.40 14.57 -3.51
N TYR A 70 21.20 14.17 -3.93
CA TYR A 70 20.84 14.20 -5.34
C TYR A 70 20.80 15.62 -5.90
N ASP A 71 21.21 15.75 -7.16
CA ASP A 71 21.21 17.01 -7.89
C ASP A 71 19.78 17.41 -8.30
N LEU A 72 19.23 18.37 -7.61
CA LEU A 72 17.89 18.93 -7.88
C LEU A 72 17.73 19.44 -9.30
N HIS A 73 18.81 19.94 -9.92
CA HIS A 73 18.78 20.45 -11.29
C HIS A 73 18.52 19.31 -12.28
N LYS A 74 19.23 18.20 -12.15
CA LYS A 74 19.01 17.00 -12.98
C LYS A 74 17.61 16.41 -12.79
N PHE A 75 17.11 16.42 -11.56
CA PHE A 75 15.76 15.98 -11.28
C PHE A 75 14.72 16.84 -11.99
N LYS A 76 14.91 18.16 -11.97
CA LYS A 76 14.07 19.12 -12.68
C LYS A 76 14.13 18.92 -14.20
N GLU A 77 15.30 18.72 -14.77
CA GLU A 77 15.46 18.44 -16.22
C GLU A 77 14.70 17.18 -16.66
N LEU A 78 14.77 16.08 -15.86
CA LEU A 78 14.02 14.86 -16.15
C LEU A 78 12.51 15.10 -16.09
N ALA A 79 12.03 15.83 -15.08
CA ALA A 79 10.63 16.16 -14.92
C ALA A 79 10.12 17.06 -16.08
N GLU A 80 10.92 18.05 -16.50
CA GLU A 80 10.63 18.93 -17.63
C GLU A 80 10.56 18.15 -18.95
N LYS A 81 11.47 17.21 -19.16
CA LYS A 81 11.47 16.36 -20.35
C LYS A 81 10.21 15.50 -20.46
N VAL A 82 9.76 14.92 -19.36
CA VAL A 82 8.50 14.17 -19.30
C VAL A 82 7.30 15.10 -19.51
N ARG A 83 7.28 16.23 -18.83
CA ARG A 83 6.23 17.23 -18.95
C ARG A 83 6.04 17.72 -20.38
N ASP A 84 7.14 18.13 -21.01
CA ASP A 84 7.07 18.82 -22.31
C ASP A 84 6.83 17.85 -23.47
N ARG A 85 7.39 16.64 -23.40
CA ARG A 85 7.29 15.65 -24.49
C ARG A 85 6.05 14.76 -24.39
N VAL A 86 5.56 14.48 -23.18
CA VAL A 86 4.49 13.51 -22.97
C VAL A 86 3.24 14.17 -22.38
N ILE A 87 3.38 14.88 -21.24
CA ILE A 87 2.19 15.38 -20.54
C ILE A 87 1.49 16.48 -21.33
N LYS A 88 2.21 17.51 -21.74
CA LYS A 88 1.63 18.67 -22.44
C LYS A 88 0.78 18.31 -23.67
N PRO A 89 1.22 17.41 -24.58
CA PRO A 89 0.46 17.06 -25.77
C PRO A 89 -0.87 16.34 -25.51
N ILE A 90 -0.97 15.60 -24.39
CA ILE A 90 -2.11 14.71 -24.12
C ILE A 90 -2.98 15.16 -22.95
N THR A 91 -2.58 16.20 -22.22
CA THR A 91 -3.24 16.59 -20.96
C THR A 91 -3.89 17.96 -21.07
N VAL A 92 -5.11 18.06 -20.61
CA VAL A 92 -5.77 19.33 -20.34
C VAL A 92 -5.63 19.63 -18.83
N ARG A 93 -4.68 20.48 -18.49
CA ARG A 93 -4.44 20.90 -17.10
C ARG A 93 -5.16 22.20 -16.80
N ARG A 94 -5.71 22.32 -15.59
CA ARG A 94 -6.25 23.58 -15.04
C ARG A 94 -5.75 23.71 -13.60
N THR A 95 -4.96 24.74 -13.34
CA THR A 95 -4.56 25.14 -11.99
C THR A 95 -5.46 26.25 -11.48
N ARG A 96 -5.42 26.54 -10.18
CA ARG A 96 -6.12 27.71 -9.61
C ARG A 96 -5.72 29.00 -10.32
N THR A 97 -4.41 29.20 -10.54
CA THR A 97 -3.86 30.36 -11.27
C THR A 97 -4.37 30.43 -12.71
N ASP A 98 -4.47 29.27 -13.41
CA ASP A 98 -5.05 29.24 -14.77
C ASP A 98 -6.51 29.67 -14.75
N ILE A 99 -7.27 29.23 -13.76
CA ILE A 99 -8.69 29.55 -13.60
C ILE A 99 -8.88 31.05 -13.29
N GLU A 100 -8.06 31.60 -12.39
CA GLU A 100 -8.07 33.03 -12.05
C GLU A 100 -7.71 33.91 -13.25
N SER A 101 -6.77 33.49 -14.07
CA SER A 101 -6.28 34.26 -15.24
C SER A 101 -7.18 34.21 -16.47
N ILE A 102 -8.05 33.21 -16.58
CA ILE A 102 -8.92 33.05 -17.75
C ILE A 102 -10.29 33.72 -17.50
N PRO A 103 -10.64 34.82 -18.19
CA PRO A 103 -11.88 35.58 -17.93
C PRO A 103 -13.17 34.73 -18.04
N ARG A 104 -13.16 33.67 -18.83
CA ARG A 104 -14.31 32.76 -18.99
C ARG A 104 -14.61 31.96 -17.72
N TYR A 105 -13.58 31.63 -16.95
CA TYR A 105 -13.72 30.85 -15.73
C TYR A 105 -13.82 31.71 -14.47
N ASN A 106 -13.22 32.91 -14.49
CA ASN A 106 -13.21 33.83 -13.35
C ASN A 106 -14.61 34.36 -13.00
N LYS A 107 -15.54 34.40 -13.96
CA LYS A 107 -16.91 34.93 -13.73
C LYS A 107 -17.75 34.06 -12.80
N ASP A 108 -17.46 32.74 -12.75
CA ASP A 108 -18.29 31.76 -12.06
C ASP A 108 -17.68 31.28 -10.73
N ILE A 109 -16.51 31.82 -10.36
CA ILE A 109 -15.74 31.33 -9.22
C ILE A 109 -15.54 32.47 -8.22
N GLN A 110 -15.91 32.21 -6.97
CA GLN A 110 -15.54 33.04 -5.83
C GLN A 110 -14.02 32.96 -5.57
N ASP A 111 -13.46 33.92 -4.85
CA ASP A 111 -12.05 33.94 -4.48
C ASP A 111 -11.62 32.61 -3.84
N PHE A 112 -10.50 32.05 -4.29
CA PHE A 112 -9.94 30.87 -3.67
C PHE A 112 -9.45 31.18 -2.25
N PRO A 113 -9.64 30.24 -1.31
CA PRO A 113 -9.09 30.38 0.04
C PRO A 113 -7.59 30.63 0.00
N LYS A 114 -7.13 31.60 0.75
CA LYS A 114 -5.69 31.88 0.93
C LYS A 114 -5.12 30.84 1.91
N VAL A 115 -4.01 30.21 1.53
CA VAL A 115 -3.29 29.29 2.40
C VAL A 115 -2.40 30.11 3.32
N ALA A 116 -2.63 30.04 4.62
CA ALA A 116 -1.75 30.64 5.62
C ALA A 116 -0.43 29.85 5.73
N ALA A 117 0.57 30.41 6.37
CA ALA A 117 1.79 29.70 6.69
C ALA A 117 1.47 28.49 7.60
N PRO A 118 2.14 27.33 7.38
CA PRO A 118 1.91 26.17 8.24
C PRO A 118 2.36 26.48 9.67
N GLU A 119 1.51 26.12 10.64
CA GLU A 119 1.82 26.19 12.05
C GLU A 119 2.00 24.81 12.62
N MET A 120 3.05 24.61 13.42
CA MET A 120 3.25 23.37 14.15
C MET A 120 2.32 23.35 15.36
N LYS A 121 1.42 22.39 15.43
CA LYS A 121 0.56 22.15 16.60
C LYS A 121 1.04 20.88 17.31
N THR A 122 1.54 21.06 18.52
CA THR A 122 1.91 19.95 19.42
C THR A 122 0.69 19.47 20.20
N TYR A 123 0.68 18.21 20.54
CA TYR A 123 -0.27 17.59 21.46
C TYR A 123 0.51 16.81 22.52
N GLU A 124 -0.06 16.67 23.70
CA GLU A 124 0.55 15.95 24.82
C GLU A 124 -0.34 14.74 25.13
N MET A 125 0.29 13.59 25.30
CA MET A 125 -0.35 12.40 25.80
C MET A 125 -0.32 12.40 27.32
N ASN A 126 -1.39 11.94 27.98
CA ASN A 126 -1.30 11.66 29.41
C ASN A 126 -0.36 10.47 29.68
N ASP A 127 0.14 10.36 30.92
CA ASP A 127 1.15 9.36 31.28
C ASP A 127 0.72 7.93 30.95
N ARG A 128 -0.56 7.60 31.19
CA ARG A 128 -1.12 6.27 30.89
C ARG A 128 -1.05 5.96 29.39
N ILE A 129 -1.42 6.91 28.55
CA ILE A 129 -1.42 6.73 27.09
C ILE A 129 0.03 6.71 26.58
N ALA A 130 0.92 7.53 27.14
CA ALA A 130 2.34 7.51 26.81
C ALA A 130 2.95 6.13 27.09
N ASP A 131 2.66 5.53 28.23
CA ASP A 131 3.14 4.18 28.59
C ASP A 131 2.62 3.11 27.63
N ILE A 132 1.32 3.13 27.28
CA ILE A 132 0.73 2.18 26.31
C ILE A 132 1.36 2.37 24.93
N PHE A 133 1.59 3.62 24.50
CA PHE A 133 2.23 3.95 23.23
C PHE A 133 3.65 3.43 23.16
N GLU A 134 4.49 3.73 24.18
CA GLU A 134 5.89 3.28 24.23
C GLU A 134 6.01 1.75 24.29
N LYS A 135 5.17 1.11 25.12
CA LYS A 135 5.08 -0.35 25.19
C LYS A 135 4.72 -0.94 23.81
N SER A 136 3.69 -0.40 23.16
CA SER A 136 3.28 -0.86 21.84
C SER A 136 4.38 -0.67 20.80
N MET A 137 5.06 0.47 20.81
CA MET A 137 6.19 0.74 19.92
C MET A 137 7.31 -0.27 20.12
N SER A 138 7.68 -0.58 21.40
CA SER A 138 8.69 -1.58 21.70
C SER A 138 8.30 -2.97 21.19
N ILE A 139 7.07 -3.40 21.42
CA ILE A 139 6.53 -4.68 20.95
C ILE A 139 6.59 -4.78 19.42
N LEU A 140 6.11 -3.76 18.71
CA LEU A 140 6.12 -3.75 17.24
C LEU A 140 7.53 -3.84 16.67
N VAL A 141 8.51 -3.23 17.35
CA VAL A 141 9.88 -3.15 16.83
C VAL A 141 10.71 -4.36 17.21
N LYS A 142 10.54 -4.92 18.43
CA LYS A 142 11.47 -5.88 19.01
C LYS A 142 10.88 -7.28 19.22
N ASP A 143 9.61 -7.37 19.63
CA ASP A 143 9.07 -8.62 20.17
C ASP A 143 8.24 -9.41 19.15
N LEU A 144 7.46 -8.74 18.29
CA LEU A 144 6.71 -9.40 17.22
C LEU A 144 7.64 -9.94 16.13
N THR A 145 7.47 -11.22 15.81
CA THR A 145 8.24 -11.87 14.75
C THR A 145 7.63 -11.66 13.36
N TYR A 146 6.34 -11.30 13.30
CA TYR A 146 5.59 -11.21 12.04
C TYR A 146 5.59 -12.53 11.27
N ALA A 147 5.54 -13.65 11.99
CA ALA A 147 5.68 -15.01 11.44
C ALA A 147 4.69 -15.27 10.29
N ARG A 148 3.43 -14.85 10.42
CA ARG A 148 2.40 -15.02 9.41
C ARG A 148 2.82 -14.52 8.02
N TYR A 149 3.56 -13.42 7.93
CA TYR A 149 4.05 -12.86 6.68
C TYR A 149 5.30 -13.54 6.15
N GLN A 150 5.83 -14.51 6.89
CA GLN A 150 7.02 -15.26 6.56
C GLN A 150 6.72 -16.73 6.23
N ALA A 151 5.47 -17.13 6.12
CA ALA A 151 5.04 -18.50 5.91
C ALA A 151 5.83 -19.24 4.81
N ILE A 152 6.04 -18.60 3.67
CA ILE A 152 6.78 -19.18 2.54
C ILE A 152 8.25 -19.51 2.92
N ALA A 153 8.86 -18.75 3.85
CA ALA A 153 10.23 -18.99 4.28
C ALA A 153 10.36 -20.20 5.22
N TYR A 154 9.26 -20.60 5.85
CA TYR A 154 9.18 -21.78 6.73
C TYR A 154 8.66 -23.03 6.04
N LEU A 155 8.26 -22.93 4.77
CA LEU A 155 7.88 -24.08 3.97
C LEU A 155 9.13 -24.92 3.65
N ASN A 156 9.01 -26.25 3.74
CA ASN A 156 10.09 -27.17 3.42
C ASN A 156 10.62 -26.91 2.01
N PRO A 157 11.95 -26.89 1.80
CA PRO A 157 12.55 -26.56 0.52
C PRO A 157 12.01 -27.37 -0.66
N GLU A 158 11.77 -28.66 -0.46
CA GLU A 158 11.22 -29.56 -1.47
C GLU A 158 9.81 -29.16 -1.95
N LYS A 159 9.04 -28.47 -1.09
CA LYS A 159 7.68 -27.99 -1.38
C LYS A 159 7.66 -26.57 -1.94
N SER A 160 8.70 -25.78 -1.66
CA SER A 160 8.81 -24.40 -2.13
C SER A 160 9.55 -24.28 -3.46
N GLU A 161 10.36 -25.29 -3.85
CA GLU A 161 11.19 -25.27 -5.04
C GLU A 161 10.33 -25.17 -6.32
N GLY A 162 10.65 -24.17 -7.15
CA GLY A 162 9.91 -23.89 -8.39
C GLY A 162 8.59 -23.14 -8.22
N LEU A 163 8.04 -23.02 -6.99
CA LEU A 163 6.84 -22.23 -6.72
C LEU A 163 7.17 -20.80 -6.27
N TYR A 164 8.17 -20.66 -5.41
CA TYR A 164 8.49 -19.38 -4.75
C TYR A 164 9.97 -19.06 -4.87
N ASP A 165 10.37 -18.45 -5.98
CA ASP A 165 11.72 -17.91 -6.14
C ASP A 165 12.00 -16.81 -5.11
N ASN A 166 13.15 -16.89 -4.42
CA ASN A 166 13.55 -15.93 -3.38
C ASN A 166 12.57 -15.84 -2.18
N ALA A 167 11.96 -16.95 -1.78
CA ALA A 167 10.97 -17.03 -0.69
C ALA A 167 11.40 -16.27 0.58
N GLN A 168 12.65 -16.45 1.03
CA GLN A 168 13.15 -15.77 2.22
C GLN A 168 13.23 -14.25 2.08
N LEU A 169 13.64 -13.75 0.88
CA LEU A 169 13.72 -12.31 0.64
C LEU A 169 12.34 -11.67 0.59
N ILE A 170 11.39 -12.33 -0.07
CA ILE A 170 9.99 -11.89 -0.15
C ILE A 170 9.38 -11.85 1.25
N SER A 171 9.51 -12.92 2.01
CA SER A 171 8.98 -13.05 3.37
C SER A 171 9.50 -11.97 4.31
N ARG A 172 10.82 -11.73 4.32
CA ARG A 172 11.43 -10.65 5.13
C ARG A 172 10.93 -9.28 4.70
N SER A 173 10.76 -9.05 3.39
CA SER A 173 10.24 -7.79 2.86
C SER A 173 8.80 -7.54 3.29
N LEU A 174 7.94 -8.56 3.24
CA LEU A 174 6.54 -8.48 3.68
C LEU A 174 6.44 -8.20 5.17
N ALA A 175 7.20 -8.91 6.01
CA ALA A 175 7.25 -8.67 7.44
C ALA A 175 7.71 -7.24 7.76
N SER A 176 8.74 -6.73 7.07
CA SER A 176 9.23 -5.37 7.24
C SER A 176 8.21 -4.31 6.81
N ILE A 177 7.51 -4.52 5.70
CA ILE A 177 6.44 -3.61 5.22
C ILE A 177 5.32 -3.56 6.27
N ARG A 178 4.90 -4.70 6.80
CA ARG A 178 3.83 -4.77 7.81
C ARG A 178 4.23 -4.06 9.10
N LYS A 179 5.44 -4.33 9.60
CA LYS A 179 6.01 -3.64 10.76
C LYS A 179 5.98 -2.12 10.58
N ASN A 180 6.54 -1.61 9.49
CA ASN A 180 6.57 -0.18 9.20
C ASN A 180 5.17 0.41 9.06
N GLY A 181 4.23 -0.35 8.48
CA GLY A 181 2.84 0.06 8.34
C GLY A 181 2.14 0.24 9.70
N LEU A 182 2.35 -0.69 10.64
CA LEU A 182 1.77 -0.60 11.99
C LEU A 182 2.39 0.54 12.80
N VAL A 183 3.71 0.72 12.75
CA VAL A 183 4.40 1.85 13.39
C VAL A 183 3.83 3.18 12.89
N LYS A 184 3.71 3.36 11.58
CA LYS A 184 3.14 4.59 10.99
C LYS A 184 1.68 4.82 11.39
N ARG A 185 0.89 3.76 11.55
CA ARG A 185 -0.50 3.87 12.02
C ARG A 185 -0.57 4.29 13.48
N LEU A 186 0.29 3.72 14.34
CA LEU A 186 0.39 4.10 15.74
C LEU A 186 0.77 5.59 15.89
N GLU A 187 1.74 6.05 15.10
CA GLU A 187 2.14 7.46 15.08
C GLU A 187 1.07 8.39 14.50
N SER A 188 0.23 7.91 13.60
CA SER A 188 -0.73 8.75 12.87
C SER A 188 -2.11 8.81 13.52
N SER A 189 -2.70 7.68 13.92
CA SER A 189 -4.07 7.59 14.45
C SER A 189 -4.22 6.37 15.33
N PHE A 190 -4.66 6.57 16.55
CA PHE A 190 -4.93 5.50 17.51
C PHE A 190 -6.08 4.61 17.06
N TYR A 191 -7.13 5.18 16.50
CA TYR A 191 -8.23 4.43 15.90
C TYR A 191 -7.76 3.49 14.78
N ALA A 192 -6.99 4.02 13.82
CA ALA A 192 -6.46 3.22 12.72
C ALA A 192 -5.49 2.13 13.20
N PHE A 193 -4.73 2.41 14.26
CA PHE A 193 -3.84 1.44 14.87
C PHE A 193 -4.63 0.33 15.57
N LYS A 194 -5.55 0.67 16.48
CA LYS A 194 -6.44 -0.28 17.21
C LYS A 194 -7.14 -1.23 16.24
N THR A 195 -7.76 -0.69 15.19
CA THR A 195 -8.39 -1.49 14.15
C THR A 195 -7.40 -2.43 13.46
N SER A 196 -6.19 -1.96 13.18
CA SER A 196 -5.19 -2.73 12.43
C SER A 196 -4.55 -3.86 13.23
N ILE A 197 -4.34 -3.67 14.53
CA ILE A 197 -3.84 -4.74 15.41
C ILE A 197 -4.91 -5.81 15.64
N GLY A 198 -6.18 -5.41 15.78
CA GLY A 198 -7.31 -6.35 15.86
C GLY A 198 -7.36 -7.28 14.63
N ARG A 199 -7.37 -6.69 13.44
CA ARG A 199 -7.32 -7.47 12.19
C ARG A 199 -6.07 -8.34 12.07
N PHE A 200 -4.92 -7.89 12.58
CA PHE A 200 -3.71 -8.69 12.56
C PHE A 200 -3.82 -9.89 13.50
N ARG A 201 -4.35 -9.69 14.71
CA ARG A 201 -4.64 -10.76 15.67
C ARG A 201 -5.55 -11.81 15.05
N ASP A 202 -6.67 -11.41 14.47
CA ASP A 202 -7.67 -12.31 13.91
C ASP A 202 -7.11 -13.10 12.71
N ALA A 203 -6.40 -12.44 11.81
CA ALA A 203 -5.76 -13.09 10.69
C ALA A 203 -4.61 -14.04 11.10
N ASN A 204 -3.91 -13.75 12.20
CA ASN A 204 -2.90 -14.65 12.75
C ASN A 204 -3.56 -15.88 13.39
N GLN A 205 -4.65 -15.69 14.14
CA GLN A 205 -5.44 -16.79 14.70
C GLN A 205 -6.02 -17.69 13.61
N TYR A 206 -6.50 -17.11 12.51
CA TYR A 206 -6.96 -17.88 11.36
C TYR A 206 -5.86 -18.79 10.78
N MET A 207 -4.63 -18.27 10.66
CA MET A 207 -3.51 -19.10 10.21
C MET A 207 -3.19 -20.24 11.19
N ILE A 208 -3.30 -20.01 12.50
CA ILE A 208 -3.16 -21.07 13.52
C ILE A 208 -4.24 -22.14 13.32
N ASN A 209 -5.49 -21.74 13.11
CA ASN A 209 -6.60 -22.67 12.86
C ASN A 209 -6.37 -23.52 11.59
N MET A 210 -5.81 -22.92 10.53
CA MET A 210 -5.43 -23.67 9.32
C MET A 210 -4.39 -24.76 9.63
N PHE A 211 -3.43 -24.48 10.49
CA PHE A 211 -2.44 -25.50 10.95
C PHE A 211 -3.10 -26.60 11.76
N GLU A 212 -4.02 -26.27 12.66
CA GLU A 212 -4.73 -27.24 13.49
C GLU A 212 -5.65 -28.15 12.67
N ASN A 213 -6.18 -27.64 11.56
CA ASN A 213 -6.99 -28.40 10.60
C ASN A 213 -6.15 -29.12 9.51
N ASP A 214 -4.82 -29.08 9.60
CA ASP A 214 -3.88 -29.68 8.63
C ASP A 214 -4.12 -29.21 7.17
N ARG A 215 -4.58 -27.95 6.99
CA ARG A 215 -4.88 -27.34 5.69
C ARG A 215 -4.43 -25.89 5.66
N VAL A 216 -3.17 -25.66 5.31
CA VAL A 216 -2.54 -24.35 5.31
C VAL A 216 -2.53 -23.77 3.91
N PHE A 217 -3.31 -22.70 3.68
CA PHE A 217 -3.36 -22.00 2.41
C PHE A 217 -2.28 -20.92 2.35
N ILE A 218 -1.46 -20.96 1.31
CA ILE A 218 -0.57 -19.85 0.94
C ILE A 218 -1.09 -19.27 -0.37
N ALA A 219 -1.57 -18.03 -0.30
CA ALA A 219 -2.11 -17.30 -1.44
C ALA A 219 -1.49 -15.89 -1.48
N PRO A 220 -0.33 -15.72 -2.12
CA PRO A 220 0.36 -14.44 -2.21
C PRO A 220 -0.47 -13.32 -2.87
N ASP A 221 -1.40 -13.70 -3.74
CA ASP A 221 -2.23 -12.79 -4.51
C ASP A 221 -3.54 -12.41 -3.80
N LEU A 222 -3.81 -13.00 -2.62
CA LEU A 222 -5.07 -12.80 -1.90
C LEU A 222 -4.81 -12.07 -0.57
N ASP A 223 -5.48 -10.94 -0.38
CA ASP A 223 -5.50 -10.29 0.92
C ASP A 223 -6.63 -10.87 1.79
N ILE A 224 -6.27 -11.82 2.65
CA ILE A 224 -7.21 -12.47 3.58
C ILE A 224 -7.87 -11.43 4.50
N ASN A 225 -7.15 -10.37 4.90
CA ASN A 225 -7.74 -9.32 5.73
C ASN A 225 -8.87 -8.59 4.98
N HIS A 226 -8.71 -8.39 3.68
CA HIS A 226 -9.77 -7.79 2.86
C HIS A 226 -11.01 -8.69 2.78
N LEU A 227 -10.84 -10.00 2.78
CA LEU A 227 -11.98 -10.93 2.80
C LEU A 227 -12.75 -10.86 4.13
N TYR A 228 -12.05 -10.76 5.26
CA TYR A 228 -12.69 -10.48 6.55
C TYR A 228 -13.38 -9.13 6.60
N ASP A 229 -12.80 -8.10 6.00
CA ASP A 229 -13.40 -6.77 5.89
C ASP A 229 -14.71 -6.76 5.08
N LEU A 230 -14.84 -7.69 4.13
CA LEU A 230 -16.07 -7.93 3.38
C LEU A 230 -17.13 -8.73 4.19
N GLY A 231 -16.81 -9.12 5.43
CA GLY A 231 -17.70 -9.85 6.31
C GLY A 231 -17.85 -11.34 5.99
N LEU A 232 -16.88 -11.91 5.21
CA LEU A 232 -16.89 -13.34 4.93
C LEU A 232 -16.50 -14.13 6.19
N ASN A 233 -17.15 -15.26 6.41
CA ASN A 233 -16.78 -16.23 7.44
C ASN A 233 -15.62 -17.15 6.95
N ASP A 234 -15.13 -17.99 7.86
CA ASP A 234 -13.98 -18.84 7.59
C ASP A 234 -14.23 -19.83 6.42
N ASP A 235 -15.43 -20.40 6.33
CA ASP A 235 -15.82 -21.34 5.26
C ASP A 235 -15.86 -20.64 3.89
N GLU A 236 -16.41 -19.43 3.82
CA GLU A 236 -16.47 -18.63 2.60
C GLU A 236 -15.07 -18.16 2.17
N ILE A 237 -14.20 -17.86 3.13
CA ILE A 237 -12.79 -17.52 2.86
C ILE A 237 -12.06 -18.75 2.31
N GLU A 238 -12.28 -19.92 2.91
CA GLU A 238 -11.68 -21.17 2.44
C GLU A 238 -12.11 -21.50 1.00
N GLU A 239 -13.39 -21.39 0.68
CA GLU A 239 -13.89 -21.61 -0.68
C GLU A 239 -13.21 -20.67 -1.68
N ARG A 240 -13.06 -19.39 -1.35
CA ARG A 240 -12.36 -18.42 -2.20
C ARG A 240 -10.87 -18.71 -2.36
N LEU A 241 -10.22 -19.19 -1.30
CA LEU A 241 -8.82 -19.58 -1.36
C LEU A 241 -8.63 -20.81 -2.27
N GLN A 242 -9.55 -21.78 -2.22
CA GLN A 242 -9.54 -22.95 -3.11
C GLN A 242 -9.69 -22.54 -4.57
N LEU A 243 -10.68 -21.69 -4.90
CA LEU A 243 -10.88 -21.19 -6.26
C LEU A 243 -9.64 -20.45 -6.77
N LYS A 244 -8.98 -19.67 -5.92
CA LYS A 244 -7.76 -18.96 -6.27
C LYS A 244 -6.54 -19.89 -6.43
N ALA A 245 -6.48 -20.98 -5.69
CA ALA A 245 -5.44 -21.99 -5.88
C ALA A 245 -5.54 -22.68 -7.25
N GLU A 246 -6.75 -22.85 -7.79
CA GLU A 246 -6.96 -23.37 -9.13
C GLU A 246 -6.55 -22.37 -10.24
N GLU A 247 -6.71 -21.07 -9.99
CA GLU A 247 -6.38 -20.02 -10.97
C GLU A 247 -4.86 -19.71 -11.05
N ASN A 248 -4.13 -19.86 -9.95
CA ASN A 248 -2.72 -19.48 -9.87
C ASN A 248 -1.90 -20.57 -9.13
N PRO A 249 -0.92 -21.21 -9.79
CA PRO A 249 -0.07 -22.23 -9.16
C PRO A 249 0.70 -21.77 -7.92
N LYS A 250 0.88 -20.45 -7.74
CA LYS A 250 1.50 -19.86 -6.54
C LYS A 250 0.56 -19.86 -5.33
N ASN A 251 -0.72 -20.05 -5.54
CA ASN A 251 -1.71 -20.24 -4.50
C ASN A 251 -1.86 -21.74 -4.28
N ALA A 252 -1.39 -22.23 -3.16
CA ALA A 252 -1.34 -23.67 -2.91
C ALA A 252 -1.80 -24.00 -1.48
N VAL A 253 -2.27 -25.24 -1.32
CA VAL A 253 -2.65 -25.82 -0.03
C VAL A 253 -1.54 -26.76 0.41
N PHE A 254 -1.09 -26.60 1.63
CA PHE A 254 -0.05 -27.40 2.26
C PHE A 254 -0.58 -28.06 3.52
N LYS A 255 0.08 -29.11 3.98
CA LYS A 255 -0.15 -29.68 5.28
C LYS A 255 0.71 -29.01 6.35
N ALA A 256 0.33 -29.14 7.60
CA ALA A 256 1.12 -28.61 8.73
C ALA A 256 2.55 -29.22 8.74
N GLU A 257 2.69 -30.50 8.39
CA GLU A 257 3.98 -31.20 8.29
C GLU A 257 4.93 -30.67 7.20
N ASP A 258 4.40 -29.93 6.21
CA ASP A 258 5.19 -29.32 5.14
C ASP A 258 5.96 -28.07 5.62
N PHE A 259 5.76 -27.63 6.86
CA PHE A 259 6.42 -26.47 7.43
C PHE A 259 7.41 -26.84 8.53
N ASP A 260 8.40 -25.96 8.74
CA ASP A 260 9.27 -26.05 9.90
C ASP A 260 8.45 -25.99 11.20
N PRO A 261 8.63 -26.94 12.15
CA PRO A 261 7.87 -26.96 13.40
C PRO A 261 7.97 -25.71 14.25
N THR A 262 9.01 -24.88 14.07
CA THR A 262 9.16 -23.61 14.79
C THR A 262 8.14 -22.59 14.32
N PHE A 263 7.60 -22.72 13.12
CA PHE A 263 6.69 -21.74 12.54
C PHE A 263 5.38 -21.60 13.33
N ILE A 264 4.72 -22.71 13.67
CA ILE A 264 3.49 -22.67 14.48
C ILE A 264 3.77 -22.14 15.91
N GLN A 265 4.95 -22.39 16.45
CA GLN A 265 5.34 -21.85 17.75
C GLN A 265 5.46 -20.32 17.70
N MET A 266 6.05 -19.79 16.63
CA MET A 266 6.17 -18.35 16.42
C MET A 266 4.79 -17.69 16.18
N LEU A 267 3.90 -18.33 15.42
CA LEU A 267 2.52 -17.85 15.24
C LEU A 267 1.78 -17.74 16.57
N ARG A 268 1.90 -18.76 17.44
CA ARG A 268 1.28 -18.75 18.76
C ARG A 268 1.89 -17.71 19.70
N ALA A 269 3.22 -17.50 19.62
CA ALA A 269 3.87 -16.43 20.39
C ALA A 269 3.41 -15.05 19.93
N ASP A 270 3.38 -14.80 18.62
CA ASP A 270 2.84 -13.56 18.06
C ASP A 270 1.36 -13.35 18.45
N GLN A 271 0.55 -14.43 18.50
CA GLN A 271 -0.85 -14.37 18.90
C GLN A 271 -1.01 -13.87 20.33
N GLN A 272 -0.26 -14.43 21.28
CA GLN A 272 -0.31 -13.99 22.68
C GLN A 272 0.08 -12.52 22.84
N ILE A 273 1.10 -12.08 22.11
CA ILE A 273 1.53 -10.68 22.11
C ILE A 273 0.43 -9.76 21.53
N LEU A 274 -0.18 -10.16 20.42
CA LEU A 274 -1.25 -9.40 19.78
C LEU A 274 -2.51 -9.31 20.64
N GLU A 275 -2.88 -10.40 21.33
CA GLU A 275 -4.01 -10.43 22.26
C GLU A 275 -3.79 -9.48 23.45
N ALA A 276 -2.59 -9.52 24.06
CA ALA A 276 -2.25 -8.61 25.13
C ALA A 276 -2.23 -7.14 24.68
N MET A 277 -1.69 -6.87 23.49
CA MET A 277 -1.70 -5.52 22.92
C MET A 277 -3.12 -5.05 22.63
N CYS A 278 -3.98 -5.88 22.04
CA CYS A 278 -5.37 -5.54 21.80
C CYS A 278 -6.10 -5.21 23.12
N ALA A 279 -5.87 -5.99 24.20
CA ALA A 279 -6.45 -5.72 25.50
C ALA A 279 -6.01 -4.38 26.09
N ASP A 280 -4.72 -4.03 25.97
CA ASP A 280 -4.24 -2.70 26.37
C ASP A 280 -4.97 -1.58 25.60
N TRP A 281 -5.17 -1.75 24.30
CA TRP A 281 -5.82 -0.75 23.43
C TRP A 281 -7.34 -0.75 23.52
N GLU A 282 -8.00 -1.79 24.02
CA GLU A 282 -9.44 -1.77 24.30
C GLU A 282 -9.79 -0.73 25.37
N MET A 283 -8.88 -0.49 26.31
CA MET A 283 -9.05 0.51 27.38
C MET A 283 -8.80 1.96 26.92
N VAL A 284 -8.34 2.16 25.69
CA VAL A 284 -8.06 3.50 25.12
C VAL A 284 -9.28 4.01 24.39
N ASP A 285 -9.81 5.14 24.83
CA ASP A 285 -10.88 5.87 24.13
C ASP A 285 -10.33 6.63 22.93
N VAL A 286 -10.34 5.97 21.77
CA VAL A 286 -9.75 6.49 20.54
C VAL A 286 -10.62 7.53 19.82
N GLU A 287 -11.85 7.74 20.26
CA GLU A 287 -12.79 8.74 19.74
C GLU A 287 -13.07 9.85 20.76
N GLY A 288 -12.38 9.85 21.90
CA GLY A 288 -12.54 10.79 22.99
C GLY A 288 -11.24 11.31 23.55
N ASP A 289 -11.22 11.53 24.87
CA ASP A 289 -10.13 12.28 25.56
C ASP A 289 -8.76 11.59 25.54
N ASP A 290 -8.70 10.28 25.28
CA ASP A 290 -7.42 9.55 25.21
C ASP A 290 -6.67 9.78 23.89
N ASP A 291 -7.37 10.10 22.78
CA ASP A 291 -6.70 10.49 21.54
C ASP A 291 -6.48 12.02 21.49
N SER A 292 -5.38 12.44 22.09
CA SER A 292 -5.00 13.86 22.15
C SER A 292 -4.81 14.51 20.77
N LYS A 293 -4.59 13.74 19.71
CA LYS A 293 -4.58 14.24 18.34
C LYS A 293 -5.99 14.56 17.87
N PHE A 294 -6.95 13.68 18.14
CA PHE A 294 -8.35 13.84 17.78
C PHE A 294 -8.96 15.02 18.54
N ALA A 295 -8.78 15.10 19.85
CA ALA A 295 -9.22 16.21 20.68
C ALA A 295 -8.63 17.56 20.24
N LYS A 296 -7.34 17.57 19.84
CA LYS A 296 -6.70 18.78 19.31
C LYS A 296 -7.25 19.18 17.95
N PHE A 297 -7.58 18.23 17.10
CA PHE A 297 -8.18 18.50 15.79
C PHE A 297 -9.60 19.07 15.94
N GLU A 298 -10.44 18.52 16.83
CA GLU A 298 -11.78 19.05 17.12
C GLU A 298 -11.71 20.49 17.64
N TYR A 299 -10.79 20.77 18.57
CA TYR A 299 -10.57 22.14 19.06
C TYR A 299 -10.20 23.13 17.95
N LEU A 300 -9.46 22.69 16.92
CA LEU A 300 -9.06 23.56 15.80
C LEU A 300 -10.19 23.78 14.78
N GLN A 301 -11.24 22.97 14.81
CA GLN A 301 -12.43 23.13 13.95
C GLN A 301 -13.53 23.96 14.61
N SER A 302 -13.57 24.06 15.94
CA SER A 302 -14.49 24.90 16.72
C SER A 302 -14.05 26.37 16.73
#